data_3bd46333d282ae2af8eb34ce174257a5
#
_entry.id   3bd46333d282ae2af8eb34ce174257a5
#
_cell.length_a   1.000
_cell.length_b   1.000
_cell.length_c   1.000
_cell.angle_alpha   90.00
_cell.angle_beta   90.00
_cell.angle_gamma   90.00
#
_symmetry.space_group_name_H-M   'P 1'
#
loop_
_entity.id
_entity.type
_entity.pdbx_description
1 polymer ?
#
loop_
_entity_poly.entity_id
_entity_poly.type
_entity_poly.pdbx_seq_one_letter_code
_entity_poly.pdbx_strand_id
1 'polypeptide(L)'
;MKKEPTRRYGKETGRVPITAMMASESRLRTQKWLKQGCNAFDAKKPMSMPMAFWTEQDVLLYIYKNKIPIASVYGDVIKENEVDGQLDMADLGLFDIGIPILKTTGCQRTGCVFCGFGAHREKEGEGRFERLKVTHPHLYEYLMKPKKEGGLNYKEIIDWINEHGDLNIRY
;
A
#
# COMPACT_ATOMS: atom_id res chain seq x y z
N MET A 1 -3.84 16.46 -6.64
CA MET A 1 -5.14 16.10 -6.04
C MET A 1 -5.05 15.66 -4.57
N LYS A 2 -4.22 14.68 -4.17
CA LYS A 2 -4.20 14.14 -2.78
C LYS A 2 -3.79 15.14 -1.68
N LYS A 3 -2.87 16.05 -1.96
CA LYS A 3 -2.30 16.97 -0.95
C LYS A 3 -3.11 18.25 -0.76
N GLU A 4 -3.84 18.67 -1.76
CA GLU A 4 -4.54 19.97 -1.74
C GLU A 4 -5.72 20.04 -0.77
N PRO A 5 -6.61 19.01 -0.71
CA PRO A 5 -7.71 19.01 0.26
C PRO A 5 -7.23 19.14 1.71
N THR A 6 -6.21 18.35 2.09
CA THR A 6 -5.62 18.40 3.44
C THR A 6 -4.98 19.75 3.74
N ARG A 7 -4.28 20.34 2.76
CA ARG A 7 -3.66 21.66 2.90
C ARG A 7 -4.71 22.76 3.09
N ARG A 8 -5.79 22.72 2.32
CA ARG A 8 -6.89 23.68 2.41
C ARG A 8 -7.55 23.59 3.78
N TYR A 9 -7.94 22.38 4.20
CA TYR A 9 -8.52 22.13 5.50
C TYR A 9 -7.64 22.63 6.66
N GLY A 10 -6.34 22.33 6.62
CA GLY A 10 -5.38 22.81 7.62
C GLY A 10 -5.28 24.35 7.67
N LYS A 11 -5.34 25.03 6.51
CA LYS A 11 -5.35 26.50 6.46
C LYS A 11 -6.64 27.11 7.04
N GLU A 12 -7.78 26.50 6.73
CA GLU A 12 -9.09 26.99 7.15
C GLU A 12 -9.33 26.77 8.66
N THR A 13 -8.82 25.67 9.22
CA THR A 13 -9.09 25.27 10.60
C THR A 13 -7.93 25.48 11.57
N GLY A 14 -6.73 25.79 11.09
CA GLY A 14 -5.53 25.86 11.92
C GLY A 14 -5.03 24.50 12.44
N ARG A 15 -5.66 23.38 12.03
CA ARG A 15 -5.29 22.04 12.52
C ARG A 15 -4.04 21.51 11.86
N VAL A 16 -3.24 20.80 12.65
CA VAL A 16 -2.03 20.09 12.20
C VAL A 16 -2.37 18.63 11.89
N PRO A 17 -1.93 18.08 10.73
CA PRO A 17 -2.22 16.70 10.37
C PRO A 17 -1.45 15.71 11.25
N ILE A 18 -2.14 14.68 11.70
CA ILE A 18 -1.56 13.45 12.26
C ILE A 18 -1.61 12.40 11.16
N THR A 19 -0.48 11.79 10.84
CA THR A 19 -0.38 10.83 9.73
C THR A 19 0.21 9.50 10.19
N ALA A 20 -0.36 8.39 9.71
CA ALA A 20 0.13 7.05 9.98
C ALA A 20 1.25 6.63 9.00
N MET A 21 2.18 7.55 8.71
CA MET A 21 3.32 7.25 7.84
C MET A 21 4.43 6.55 8.61
N MET A 22 4.92 5.43 8.08
CA MET A 22 6.06 4.70 8.62
C MET A 22 7.33 5.06 7.86
N ALA A 23 8.45 5.21 8.57
CA ALA A 23 9.76 5.47 7.97
C ALA A 23 10.24 4.31 7.09
N SER A 24 9.91 3.07 7.49
CA SER A 24 10.23 1.83 6.79
C SER A 24 9.67 1.72 5.36
N GLU A 25 8.61 2.47 5.04
CA GLU A 25 7.95 2.37 3.72
C GLU A 25 8.76 2.96 2.56
N SER A 26 9.73 3.86 2.82
CA SER A 26 10.61 4.38 1.78
C SER A 26 11.79 5.17 2.33
N ARG A 27 12.92 5.14 1.59
CA ARG A 27 14.14 5.89 1.92
C ARG A 27 13.88 7.38 2.18
N LEU A 28 13.01 8.02 1.41
CA LEU A 28 12.68 9.43 1.60
C LEU A 28 11.92 9.68 2.91
N ARG A 29 11.07 8.73 3.34
CA ARG A 29 10.36 8.83 4.62
C ARG A 29 11.32 8.62 5.79
N THR A 30 12.24 7.65 5.67
CA THR A 30 13.32 7.45 6.66
C THR A 30 14.16 8.71 6.83
N GLN A 31 14.64 9.29 5.74
CA GLN A 31 15.44 10.51 5.78
C GLN A 31 14.67 11.68 6.41
N LYS A 32 13.39 11.82 6.09
CA LYS A 32 12.55 12.85 6.67
C LYS A 32 12.37 12.65 8.18
N TRP A 33 12.11 11.43 8.61
CA TRP A 33 11.96 11.08 10.02
C TRP A 33 13.25 11.31 10.81
N LEU A 34 14.40 10.88 10.30
CA LEU A 34 15.71 11.12 10.91
C LEU A 34 16.01 12.62 11.06
N LYS A 35 15.56 13.44 10.12
CA LYS A 35 15.77 14.90 10.14
C LYS A 35 14.81 15.64 11.07
N GLN A 36 13.55 15.21 11.19
CA GLN A 36 12.47 15.97 11.83
C GLN A 36 11.87 15.27 13.06
N GLY A 37 12.19 14.00 13.28
CA GLY A 37 11.55 13.18 14.31
C GLY A 37 10.08 12.86 14.02
N CYS A 38 9.38 12.35 15.03
CA CYS A 38 7.96 12.00 14.93
C CYS A 38 7.03 13.23 14.94
N ASN A 39 7.44 14.30 15.63
CA ASN A 39 6.66 15.52 15.82
C ASN A 39 7.43 16.71 15.26
N ALA A 40 7.08 17.12 14.06
CA ALA A 40 7.72 18.25 13.37
C ALA A 40 6.82 19.49 13.40
N PHE A 41 6.56 20.04 14.60
CA PHE A 41 5.64 21.17 14.75
C PHE A 41 6.27 22.50 14.32
N ASP A 42 7.59 22.65 14.45
CA ASP A 42 8.32 23.85 14.06
C ASP A 42 8.73 23.86 12.57
N ALA A 43 8.35 22.81 11.83
CA ALA A 43 8.65 22.73 10.40
C ALA A 43 7.76 23.67 9.58
N LYS A 44 8.24 24.12 8.40
CA LYS A 44 7.45 24.90 7.43
C LYS A 44 6.08 24.28 7.11
N LYS A 45 5.96 22.96 7.26
CA LYS A 45 4.71 22.20 7.17
C LYS A 45 4.59 21.33 8.41
N PRO A 46 3.99 21.84 9.48
CA PRO A 46 3.84 21.11 10.73
C PRO A 46 3.09 19.79 10.52
N MET A 47 3.54 18.73 11.19
CA MET A 47 2.88 17.42 11.19
C MET A 47 3.32 16.55 12.35
N SER A 48 2.48 15.58 12.71
CA SER A 48 2.81 14.49 13.62
C SER A 48 2.76 13.16 12.90
N MET A 49 3.73 12.31 13.15
CA MET A 49 3.88 10.96 12.57
C MET A 49 4.12 9.95 13.69
N PRO A 50 3.14 9.66 14.54
CA PRO A 50 3.32 8.80 15.72
C PRO A 50 3.76 7.37 15.37
N MET A 51 3.45 6.90 14.16
CA MET A 51 3.84 5.57 13.68
C MET A 51 5.16 5.57 12.88
N ALA A 52 5.94 6.66 12.88
CA ALA A 52 7.12 6.75 12.03
C ALA A 52 8.16 5.66 12.27
N PHE A 53 8.31 5.17 13.50
CA PHE A 53 9.24 4.10 13.89
C PHE A 53 8.64 2.70 13.80
N TRP A 54 7.36 2.56 13.48
CA TRP A 54 6.72 1.25 13.30
C TRP A 54 7.15 0.59 12.01
N THR A 55 7.18 -0.74 12.03
CA THR A 55 7.32 -1.60 10.85
C THR A 55 5.98 -2.17 10.43
N GLU A 56 5.93 -2.79 9.27
CA GLU A 56 4.73 -3.50 8.81
C GLU A 56 4.36 -4.63 9.77
N GLN A 57 5.36 -5.35 10.30
CA GLN A 57 5.15 -6.43 11.27
C GLN A 57 4.57 -5.91 12.60
N ASP A 58 4.97 -4.73 13.04
CA ASP A 58 4.39 -4.11 14.24
C ASP A 58 2.90 -3.81 14.04
N VAL A 59 2.53 -3.32 12.86
CA VAL A 59 1.12 -3.05 12.51
C VAL A 59 0.32 -4.35 12.46
N LEU A 60 0.84 -5.37 11.77
CA LEU A 60 0.17 -6.66 11.66
C LEU A 60 0.02 -7.33 13.03
N LEU A 61 1.06 -7.28 13.87
CA LEU A 61 1.02 -7.82 15.22
C LEU A 61 -0.01 -7.10 16.10
N TYR A 62 -0.09 -5.78 15.98
CA TYR A 62 -1.09 -4.98 16.72
C TYR A 62 -2.51 -5.35 16.29
N ILE A 63 -2.76 -5.48 14.98
CA ILE A 63 -4.05 -5.90 14.41
C ILE A 63 -4.41 -7.30 14.90
N TYR A 64 -3.47 -8.25 14.79
CA TYR A 64 -3.66 -9.64 15.18
C TYR A 64 -4.00 -9.79 16.66
N LYS A 65 -3.19 -9.18 17.55
CA LYS A 65 -3.38 -9.25 19.01
C LYS A 65 -4.69 -8.60 19.47
N ASN A 66 -5.06 -7.49 18.87
CA ASN A 66 -6.26 -6.73 19.28
C ASN A 66 -7.51 -7.11 18.47
N LYS A 67 -7.41 -8.07 17.54
CA LYS A 67 -8.52 -8.51 16.67
C LYS A 67 -9.21 -7.34 15.96
N ILE A 68 -8.41 -6.41 15.45
CA ILE A 68 -8.93 -5.21 14.77
C ILE A 68 -9.46 -5.60 13.40
N PRO A 69 -10.71 -5.25 13.05
CA PRO A 69 -11.25 -5.52 11.73
C PRO A 69 -10.49 -4.70 10.68
N ILE A 70 -10.07 -5.36 9.62
CA ILE A 70 -9.43 -4.73 8.45
C ILE A 70 -10.31 -4.85 7.22
N ALA A 71 -10.01 -4.07 6.18
CA ALA A 71 -10.78 -4.13 4.95
C ALA A 71 -10.66 -5.52 4.30
N SER A 72 -11.78 -6.06 3.82
CA SER A 72 -11.88 -7.42 3.25
C SER A 72 -10.90 -7.69 2.10
N VAL A 73 -10.45 -6.67 1.40
CA VAL A 73 -9.43 -6.78 0.34
C VAL A 73 -8.08 -7.32 0.86
N TYR A 74 -7.79 -7.14 2.13
CA TYR A 74 -6.58 -7.68 2.77
C TYR A 74 -6.76 -9.10 3.27
N GLY A 75 -8.00 -9.61 3.33
CA GLY A 75 -8.30 -10.91 3.92
C GLY A 75 -8.07 -10.92 5.44
N ASP A 76 -7.51 -12.01 5.94
CA ASP A 76 -7.20 -12.21 7.34
C ASP A 76 -5.70 -12.03 7.62
N VAL A 77 -5.35 -11.64 8.84
CA VAL A 77 -3.95 -11.61 9.31
C VAL A 77 -3.65 -12.97 9.94
N ILE A 78 -2.72 -13.70 9.36
CA ILE A 78 -2.33 -15.05 9.78
C ILE A 78 -0.82 -15.13 10.01
N LYS A 79 -0.39 -16.13 10.76
CA LYS A 79 1.03 -16.47 10.86
C LYS A 79 1.53 -17.08 9.55
N GLU A 80 2.72 -16.76 9.13
CA GLU A 80 3.27 -17.24 7.85
C GLU A 80 3.32 -18.76 7.78
N ASN A 81 3.64 -19.42 8.88
CA ASN A 81 3.76 -20.88 8.98
C ASN A 81 2.41 -21.62 8.99
N GLU A 82 1.29 -20.96 9.24
CA GLU A 82 -0.05 -21.57 9.23
C GLU A 82 -0.53 -21.94 7.80
N VAL A 83 0.12 -21.41 6.75
CA VAL A 83 -0.32 -21.64 5.35
C VAL A 83 0.09 -23.02 4.83
N ASP A 84 1.19 -23.57 5.33
CA ASP A 84 1.76 -24.82 4.78
C ASP A 84 1.41 -26.08 5.60
N GLY A 85 0.55 -25.98 6.61
CA GLY A 85 0.19 -27.12 7.47
C GLY A 85 1.36 -27.71 8.26
N GLN A 86 2.51 -27.06 8.26
CA GLN A 86 3.63 -27.40 9.13
C GLN A 86 3.42 -26.75 10.49
N LEU A 87 3.30 -27.59 11.51
CA LEU A 87 3.37 -27.16 12.91
C LEU A 87 4.76 -26.58 13.15
N ASP A 88 4.83 -25.31 13.50
CA ASP A 88 6.08 -24.69 13.91
C ASP A 88 6.52 -25.30 15.25
N MET A 89 7.80 -25.56 15.42
CA MET A 89 8.35 -26.02 16.70
C MET A 89 8.07 -25.03 17.84
N ALA A 90 7.81 -23.77 17.52
CA ALA A 90 7.35 -22.76 18.48
C ALA A 90 5.92 -23.06 18.98
N ASP A 91 5.03 -23.61 18.16
CA ASP A 91 3.68 -24.00 18.56
C ASP A 91 3.68 -25.22 19.51
N LEU A 92 4.77 -25.99 19.52
CA LEU A 92 5.00 -27.10 20.44
C LEU A 92 5.58 -26.68 21.80
N GLY A 93 5.79 -25.35 22.00
CA GLY A 93 6.33 -24.81 23.25
C GLY A 93 7.81 -25.14 23.51
N LEU A 94 8.51 -25.69 22.52
CA LEU A 94 9.90 -26.12 22.65
C LEU A 94 10.92 -24.98 22.48
N PHE A 95 10.53 -23.93 21.75
CA PHE A 95 11.32 -22.70 21.60
C PHE A 95 10.40 -21.48 21.47
N ASP A 96 10.16 -20.77 22.56
CA ASP A 96 9.52 -19.44 22.53
C ASP A 96 10.58 -18.38 22.18
N ILE A 97 11.08 -18.45 20.96
CA ILE A 97 12.09 -17.51 20.47
C ILE A 97 11.58 -16.85 19.19
N GLY A 98 10.58 -16.01 19.29
CA GLY A 98 10.34 -15.13 18.17
C GLY A 98 8.92 -14.56 18.08
N ILE A 99 8.85 -13.29 17.79
CA ILE A 99 7.62 -12.63 17.34
C ILE A 99 7.21 -13.32 16.03
N PRO A 100 5.98 -13.89 15.91
CA PRO A 100 5.57 -14.60 14.71
C PRO A 100 5.59 -13.66 13.50
N ILE A 101 6.11 -14.12 12.38
CA ILE A 101 6.00 -13.38 11.12
C ILE A 101 4.56 -13.48 10.65
N LEU A 102 3.93 -12.34 10.46
CA LEU A 102 2.53 -12.22 10.08
C LEU A 102 2.39 -11.74 8.64
N LYS A 103 1.36 -12.22 7.96
CA LYS A 103 0.98 -11.78 6.61
C LYS A 103 -0.52 -11.67 6.46
N THR A 104 -0.95 -10.95 5.44
CA THR A 104 -2.35 -10.90 5.02
C THR A 104 -2.62 -11.98 3.96
N THR A 105 -3.79 -12.62 3.99
CA THR A 105 -4.19 -13.65 3.02
C THR A 105 -4.62 -13.06 1.68
N GLY A 106 -4.95 -11.77 1.64
CA GLY A 106 -5.41 -11.07 0.45
C GLY A 106 -4.34 -10.16 -0.15
N CYS A 107 -4.74 -8.99 -0.60
CA CYS A 107 -3.85 -8.03 -1.24
C CYS A 107 -2.85 -7.44 -0.25
N GLN A 108 -1.56 -7.48 -0.54
CA GLN A 108 -0.54 -6.86 0.31
C GLN A 108 -0.63 -5.33 0.33
N ARG A 109 -0.98 -4.73 -0.79
CA ARG A 109 -1.09 -3.26 -0.93
C ARG A 109 -2.25 -2.87 -1.82
N THR A 110 -3.05 -1.95 -1.34
CA THR A 110 -4.01 -1.24 -2.17
C THR A 110 -3.35 0.01 -2.75
N GLY A 111 -3.49 0.21 -4.06
CA GLY A 111 -3.05 1.42 -4.74
C GLY A 111 -4.22 2.35 -5.07
N CYS A 112 -3.95 3.43 -5.80
CA CYS A 112 -5.01 4.16 -6.48
C CYS A 112 -5.53 3.31 -7.63
N VAL A 113 -6.85 3.32 -7.89
CA VAL A 113 -7.52 2.47 -8.89
C VAL A 113 -6.83 2.50 -10.26
N PHE A 114 -6.41 3.68 -10.71
CA PHE A 114 -5.78 3.89 -12.02
C PHE A 114 -4.26 4.11 -11.93
N CYS A 115 -3.62 3.66 -10.85
CA CYS A 115 -2.19 3.88 -10.69
C CYS A 115 -1.37 2.87 -11.50
N GLY A 116 -0.62 3.34 -12.49
CA GLY A 116 0.32 2.51 -13.27
C GLY A 116 1.72 2.39 -12.64
N PHE A 117 1.99 3.07 -11.52
CA PHE A 117 3.33 3.07 -10.92
C PHE A 117 3.72 1.69 -10.40
N GLY A 118 4.81 1.14 -10.97
CA GLY A 118 5.34 -0.17 -10.58
C GLY A 118 4.62 -1.36 -11.23
N ALA A 119 3.67 -1.15 -12.14
CA ALA A 119 2.93 -2.22 -12.82
C ALA A 119 3.86 -3.19 -13.60
N HIS A 120 5.00 -2.71 -14.11
CA HIS A 120 6.00 -3.53 -14.78
C HIS A 120 6.71 -4.58 -13.90
N ARG A 121 6.52 -4.50 -12.57
CA ARG A 121 7.12 -5.44 -11.59
C ARG A 121 6.15 -6.51 -11.13
N GLU A 122 4.90 -6.45 -11.57
CA GLU A 122 3.86 -7.39 -11.15
C GLU A 122 4.02 -8.72 -11.90
N LYS A 123 3.74 -9.81 -11.19
CA LYS A 123 3.79 -11.15 -11.75
C LYS A 123 2.60 -11.41 -12.66
N GLU A 124 2.73 -12.41 -13.52
CA GLU A 124 1.66 -12.87 -14.40
C GLU A 124 0.46 -13.36 -13.60
N GLY A 125 -0.73 -12.94 -14.00
CA GLY A 125 -1.98 -13.26 -13.30
C GLY A 125 -2.24 -12.46 -12.01
N GLU A 126 -1.23 -11.70 -11.51
CA GLU A 126 -1.37 -10.87 -10.30
C GLU A 126 -1.44 -9.37 -10.62
N GLY A 127 -1.46 -9.00 -11.89
CA GLY A 127 -1.44 -7.63 -12.38
C GLY A 127 -2.63 -6.81 -11.89
N ARG A 128 -2.38 -5.56 -11.49
CA ARG A 128 -3.45 -4.65 -11.01
C ARG A 128 -4.50 -4.37 -12.07
N PHE A 129 -4.10 -4.29 -13.33
CA PHE A 129 -5.05 -4.05 -14.42
C PHE A 129 -5.83 -5.32 -14.76
N GLU A 130 -5.20 -6.50 -14.69
CA GLU A 130 -5.87 -7.79 -14.83
C GLU A 130 -6.91 -7.99 -13.72
N ARG A 131 -6.56 -7.68 -12.46
CA ARG A 131 -7.51 -7.70 -11.34
C ARG A 131 -8.63 -6.68 -11.51
N LEU A 132 -8.31 -5.46 -11.96
CA LEU A 132 -9.31 -4.43 -12.19
C LEU A 132 -10.34 -4.87 -13.24
N LYS A 133 -9.89 -5.56 -14.29
CA LYS A 133 -10.76 -6.13 -15.33
C LYS A 133 -11.78 -7.09 -14.76
N VAL A 134 -11.38 -7.93 -13.80
CA VAL A 134 -12.26 -8.91 -13.17
C VAL A 134 -13.15 -8.27 -12.10
N THR A 135 -12.57 -7.46 -11.22
CA THR A 135 -13.29 -6.92 -10.05
C THR A 135 -14.16 -5.72 -10.36
N HIS A 136 -13.74 -4.88 -11.31
CA HIS A 136 -14.43 -3.63 -11.67
C HIS A 136 -14.38 -3.39 -13.19
N PRO A 137 -15.09 -4.20 -14.00
CA PRO A 137 -15.00 -4.16 -15.46
C PRO A 137 -15.32 -2.78 -16.04
N HIS A 138 -16.31 -2.07 -15.52
CA HIS A 138 -16.66 -0.71 -15.99
C HIS A 138 -15.51 0.31 -15.76
N LEU A 139 -14.79 0.21 -14.63
CA LEU A 139 -13.64 1.08 -14.38
C LEU A 139 -12.46 0.71 -15.27
N TYR A 140 -12.28 -0.58 -15.54
CA TYR A 140 -11.27 -1.05 -16.48
C TYR A 140 -11.56 -0.58 -17.91
N GLU A 141 -12.80 -0.70 -18.36
CA GLU A 141 -13.24 -0.21 -19.68
C GLU A 141 -12.98 1.30 -19.80
N TYR A 142 -13.40 2.08 -18.81
CA TYR A 142 -13.15 3.53 -18.76
C TYR A 142 -11.66 3.86 -18.82
N LEU A 143 -10.83 3.09 -18.12
CA LEU A 143 -9.38 3.26 -18.09
C LEU A 143 -8.76 3.03 -19.47
N MET A 144 -9.14 1.93 -20.15
CA MET A 144 -8.54 1.50 -21.42
C MET A 144 -9.10 2.22 -22.65
N LYS A 145 -10.34 2.72 -22.56
CA LYS A 145 -11.07 3.37 -23.63
C LYS A 145 -10.35 4.62 -24.15
N PRO A 146 -10.33 4.87 -25.48
CA PRO A 146 -9.74 6.05 -26.07
C PRO A 146 -10.32 7.37 -25.53
N LYS A 147 -9.51 8.42 -25.44
CA LYS A 147 -9.94 9.76 -25.02
C LYS A 147 -11.11 10.31 -25.86
N LYS A 148 -11.08 10.05 -27.16
CA LYS A 148 -12.13 10.49 -28.09
C LYS A 148 -13.51 9.91 -27.77
N GLU A 149 -13.52 8.77 -27.09
CA GLU A 149 -14.71 8.06 -26.65
C GLU A 149 -15.02 8.28 -25.17
N GLY A 150 -14.34 9.24 -24.53
CA GLY A 150 -14.56 9.61 -23.13
C GLY A 150 -13.78 8.77 -22.10
N GLY A 151 -12.80 7.97 -22.52
CA GLY A 151 -11.94 7.19 -21.63
C GLY A 151 -10.62 7.88 -21.26
N LEU A 152 -9.74 7.17 -20.57
CA LEU A 152 -8.42 7.65 -20.13
C LEU A 152 -7.28 7.26 -21.08
N ASN A 153 -7.52 6.38 -22.07
CA ASN A 153 -6.57 5.95 -23.09
C ASN A 153 -5.31 5.25 -22.54
N TYR A 154 -5.43 4.52 -21.45
CA TYR A 154 -4.29 3.83 -20.85
C TYR A 154 -3.73 2.73 -21.74
N LYS A 155 -4.57 2.11 -22.57
CA LYS A 155 -4.12 1.08 -23.51
C LYS A 155 -2.99 1.61 -24.41
N GLU A 156 -3.19 2.69 -25.10
CA GLU A 156 -2.18 3.30 -25.99
C GLU A 156 -0.92 3.71 -25.23
N ILE A 157 -1.10 4.25 -24.01
CA ILE A 157 0.03 4.64 -23.15
C ILE A 157 0.84 3.42 -22.73
N ILE A 158 0.19 2.32 -22.33
CA ILE A 158 0.87 1.10 -21.89
C ILE A 158 1.57 0.43 -23.07
N ASP A 159 0.90 0.35 -24.24
CA ASP A 159 1.50 -0.20 -25.46
C ASP A 159 2.76 0.57 -25.84
N TRP A 160 2.69 1.90 -25.83
CA TRP A 160 3.83 2.77 -26.09
C TRP A 160 4.99 2.56 -25.08
N ILE A 161 4.68 2.46 -23.79
CA ILE A 161 5.68 2.20 -22.74
C ILE A 161 6.33 0.83 -22.91
N ASN A 162 5.55 -0.19 -23.24
CA ASN A 162 6.07 -1.54 -23.47
C ASN A 162 7.00 -1.58 -24.69
N GLU A 163 6.60 -0.91 -25.78
CA GLU A 163 7.38 -0.88 -27.03
C GLU A 163 8.71 -0.10 -26.88
N HIS A 164 8.70 1.05 -26.20
CA HIS A 164 9.85 1.95 -26.13
C HIS A 164 10.67 1.80 -24.84
N GLY A 165 10.10 1.17 -23.80
CA GLY A 165 10.73 1.06 -22.49
C GLY A 165 11.28 -0.32 -22.16
N ASP A 166 11.23 -1.28 -23.10
CA ASP A 166 11.56 -2.68 -22.86
C ASP A 166 10.90 -3.24 -21.59
N LEU A 167 9.62 -2.91 -21.43
CA LEU A 167 8.80 -3.30 -20.29
C LEU A 167 7.67 -4.23 -20.74
N ASN A 168 7.10 -4.97 -19.80
CA ASN A 168 5.97 -5.86 -20.04
C ASN A 168 4.87 -5.58 -19.00
N ILE A 169 4.18 -4.45 -19.18
CA ILE A 169 3.00 -4.11 -18.38
C ILE A 169 1.80 -4.81 -19.02
N ARG A 170 1.11 -5.65 -18.25
CA ARG A 170 -0.07 -6.41 -18.69
C ARG A 170 -1.37 -5.71 -18.31
N TYR A 171 -2.42 -5.92 -19.13
CA TYR A 171 -3.73 -5.33 -18.92
C TYR A 171 -4.86 -6.17 -19.52
#